data_02a0a15674c89d28353904826c3a085a
#
_entry.id   02a0a15674c89d28353904826c3a085a
#
_cell.length_a   1.000
_cell.length_b   1.000
_cell.length_c   1.000
_cell.angle_alpha   90.00
_cell.angle_beta   90.00
_cell.angle_gamma   90.00
#
_symmetry.space_group_name_H-M   'P 1'
#
loop_
_entity.id
_entity.type
_entity.pdbx_description
1 polymer ?
#
loop_
_entity_poly.entity_id
_entity_poly.type
_entity_poly.pdbx_seq_one_letter_code
_entity_poly.pdbx_strand_id
1 'polypeptide(L)'
;MEDLPDAAAAVARFDRAFGAKDVDAVMAAMTPDCVFEDTSPPDGARHVGTDAVRAAWEKLFAASPDAVFTTEEIFAAGDRVVARWRYDYGSGHVRGVDVFTVRDGLVAAKLSYVKG
;
A
#
# COMPACT_ATOMS: atom_id res chain seq x y z
N MET A 1 -24.21 1.21 -14.88
CA MET A 1 -22.97 0.55 -14.60
C MET A 1 -22.30 1.20 -13.39
N GLU A 2 -21.89 0.39 -12.47
CA GLU A 2 -21.29 0.91 -11.24
C GLU A 2 -19.78 0.79 -11.31
N ASP A 3 -19.10 1.91 -11.37
CA ASP A 3 -17.66 1.93 -11.22
C ASP A 3 -17.31 1.91 -9.74
N LEU A 4 -16.10 1.48 -9.44
CA LEU A 4 -15.57 1.65 -8.09
C LEU A 4 -15.56 3.16 -7.75
N PRO A 5 -15.85 3.53 -6.50
CA PRO A 5 -15.62 4.91 -6.07
C PRO A 5 -14.19 5.35 -6.40
N ASP A 6 -14.00 6.61 -6.72
CA ASP A 6 -12.69 7.14 -7.13
C ASP A 6 -11.59 6.75 -6.15
N ALA A 7 -11.85 6.82 -4.84
CA ALA A 7 -10.87 6.47 -3.84
C ALA A 7 -10.50 4.99 -3.90
N ALA A 8 -11.49 4.10 -4.01
CA ALA A 8 -11.22 2.65 -4.10
C ALA A 8 -10.49 2.33 -5.40
N ALA A 9 -10.83 3.00 -6.50
CA ALA A 9 -10.15 2.80 -7.78
C ALA A 9 -8.68 3.22 -7.70
N ALA A 10 -8.40 4.33 -7.01
CA ALA A 10 -7.02 4.79 -6.80
C ALA A 10 -6.20 3.76 -6.03
N VAL A 11 -6.78 3.18 -4.97
CA VAL A 11 -6.11 2.14 -4.18
C VAL A 11 -5.94 0.86 -4.99
N ALA A 12 -6.93 0.46 -5.78
CA ALA A 12 -6.80 -0.73 -6.62
C ALA A 12 -5.65 -0.57 -7.62
N ARG A 13 -5.48 0.62 -8.19
CA ARG A 13 -4.37 0.93 -9.09
C ARG A 13 -3.03 0.87 -8.35
N PHE A 14 -2.97 1.45 -7.16
CA PHE A 14 -1.79 1.39 -6.30
C PHE A 14 -1.43 -0.06 -5.98
N ASP A 15 -2.40 -0.86 -5.53
CA ASP A 15 -2.16 -2.24 -5.14
C ASP A 15 -1.69 -3.10 -6.31
N ARG A 16 -2.18 -2.82 -7.51
CA ARG A 16 -1.72 -3.53 -8.70
C ARG A 16 -0.24 -3.26 -8.97
N ALA A 17 0.18 -2.02 -8.86
CA ALA A 17 1.58 -1.64 -9.02
C ALA A 17 2.44 -2.25 -7.91
N PHE A 18 1.93 -2.24 -6.68
CA PHE A 18 2.61 -2.79 -5.52
C PHE A 18 2.81 -4.31 -5.67
N GLY A 19 1.78 -5.02 -6.11
CA GLY A 19 1.87 -6.46 -6.36
C GLY A 19 2.86 -6.82 -7.45
N ALA A 20 3.03 -5.94 -8.44
CA ALA A 20 4.02 -6.10 -9.50
C ALA A 20 5.43 -5.68 -9.05
N LYS A 21 5.58 -5.13 -7.86
CA LYS A 21 6.84 -4.60 -7.33
C LYS A 21 7.47 -3.55 -8.24
N ASP A 22 6.63 -2.77 -8.91
CA ASP A 22 7.04 -1.72 -9.83
C ASP A 22 7.09 -0.39 -9.07
N VAL A 23 8.28 -0.05 -8.56
CA VAL A 23 8.44 1.13 -7.71
C VAL A 23 8.01 2.41 -8.43
N ASP A 24 8.35 2.56 -9.70
CA ASP A 24 7.97 3.74 -10.46
C ASP A 24 6.45 3.87 -10.57
N ALA A 25 5.76 2.77 -10.85
CA ALA A 25 4.30 2.76 -10.94
C ALA A 25 3.65 3.02 -9.58
N VAL A 26 4.22 2.47 -8.50
CA VAL A 26 3.73 2.73 -7.14
C VAL A 26 3.84 4.22 -6.83
N MET A 27 5.00 4.82 -7.10
CA MET A 27 5.19 6.25 -6.83
C MET A 27 4.31 7.14 -7.71
N ALA A 28 4.07 6.73 -8.95
CA ALA A 28 3.15 7.46 -9.83
C ALA A 28 1.70 7.44 -9.31
N ALA A 29 1.36 6.48 -8.46
CA ALA A 29 0.03 6.38 -7.85
C ALA A 29 -0.07 7.11 -6.51
N MET A 30 0.97 7.81 -6.09
CA MET A 30 1.02 8.53 -4.81
C MET A 30 1.21 10.03 -4.99
N THR A 31 0.77 10.79 -3.99
CA THR A 31 0.98 12.25 -3.98
C THR A 31 2.45 12.57 -3.67
N PRO A 32 2.93 13.78 -4.03
CA PRO A 32 4.31 14.18 -3.72
C PRO A 32 4.62 14.27 -2.22
N ASP A 33 3.60 14.55 -1.41
CA ASP A 33 3.73 14.64 0.05
C ASP A 33 3.27 13.36 0.75
N CYS A 34 3.34 12.23 0.06
CA CYS A 34 2.82 10.97 0.56
C CYS A 34 3.47 10.51 1.86
N VAL A 35 2.72 9.71 2.61
CA VAL A 35 3.16 9.13 3.88
C VAL A 35 2.96 7.63 3.84
N PHE A 36 3.94 6.91 4.33
CA PHE A 36 3.85 5.47 4.55
C PHE A 36 4.28 5.16 5.98
N GLU A 37 3.38 4.53 6.75
CA GLU A 37 3.73 3.94 8.04
C GLU A 37 3.82 2.44 7.88
N ASP A 38 5.01 1.87 8.15
CA ASP A 38 5.23 0.45 7.95
C ASP A 38 4.74 -0.39 9.15
N THR A 39 4.98 -1.68 9.11
CA THR A 39 4.47 -2.61 10.12
C THR A 39 5.48 -2.91 11.22
N SER A 40 6.58 -2.18 11.31
CA SER A 40 7.59 -2.45 12.36
C SER A 40 7.02 -2.12 13.74
N PRO A 41 7.21 -3.03 14.72
CA PRO A 41 6.66 -2.80 16.06
C PRO A 41 7.46 -1.72 16.81
N PRO A 42 6.82 -1.02 17.76
CA PRO A 42 5.40 -1.13 18.14
C PRO A 42 4.46 -0.30 17.29
N ASP A 43 4.93 0.80 16.70
CA ASP A 43 4.05 1.79 16.08
C ASP A 43 4.31 1.98 14.59
N GLY A 44 5.28 1.27 14.04
CA GLY A 44 5.72 1.44 12.66
C GLY A 44 6.70 2.59 12.51
N ALA A 45 7.50 2.53 11.45
CA ALA A 45 8.33 3.66 11.05
C ALA A 45 7.56 4.51 10.06
N ARG A 46 7.65 5.82 10.21
CA ARG A 46 6.90 6.77 9.38
C ARG A 46 7.84 7.38 8.34
N HIS A 47 7.51 7.18 7.08
CA HIS A 47 8.24 7.70 5.93
C HIS A 47 7.41 8.80 5.29
N VAL A 48 8.00 9.97 5.06
CA VAL A 48 7.29 11.13 4.55
C VAL A 48 7.97 11.68 3.31
N GLY A 49 7.20 11.87 2.25
CA GLY A 49 7.67 12.45 1.01
C GLY A 49 8.19 11.43 0.02
N THR A 50 8.36 11.86 -1.21
CA THR A 50 8.67 10.99 -2.34
C THR A 50 9.95 10.17 -2.11
N ASP A 51 11.04 10.83 -1.71
CA ASP A 51 12.33 10.15 -1.60
C ASP A 51 12.34 9.09 -0.51
N ALA A 52 11.80 9.42 0.68
CA ALA A 52 11.77 8.49 1.80
C ALA A 52 10.84 7.31 1.53
N VAL A 53 9.68 7.58 0.92
CA VAL A 53 8.70 6.54 0.63
C VAL A 53 9.22 5.62 -0.48
N ARG A 54 9.83 6.17 -1.52
CA ARG A 54 10.45 5.36 -2.57
C ARG A 54 11.53 4.44 -1.99
N ALA A 55 12.38 4.95 -1.13
CA ALA A 55 13.43 4.16 -0.50
C ALA A 55 12.85 3.00 0.31
N ALA A 56 11.73 3.24 1.00
CA ALA A 56 11.05 2.20 1.77
C ALA A 56 10.52 1.08 0.84
N TRP A 57 9.94 1.43 -0.31
CA TRP A 57 9.48 0.42 -1.28
C TRP A 57 10.63 -0.38 -1.86
N GLU A 58 11.72 0.30 -2.23
CA GLU A 58 12.88 -0.37 -2.79
C GLU A 58 13.46 -1.39 -1.81
N LYS A 59 13.56 -1.01 -0.54
CA LYS A 59 14.04 -1.91 0.50
C LYS A 59 13.12 -3.09 0.72
N LEU A 60 11.81 -2.84 0.76
CA LEU A 60 10.81 -3.89 0.97
C LEU A 60 10.84 -4.91 -0.16
N PHE A 61 10.86 -4.46 -1.40
CA PHE A 61 10.84 -5.35 -2.56
C PHE A 61 12.15 -6.11 -2.70
N ALA A 62 13.28 -5.50 -2.35
CA ALA A 62 14.57 -6.17 -2.39
C ALA A 62 14.70 -7.24 -1.31
N ALA A 63 14.07 -7.04 -0.14
CA ALA A 63 14.15 -7.98 0.97
C ALA A 63 13.40 -9.29 0.69
N SER A 64 12.36 -9.26 -0.14
CA SER A 64 11.56 -10.44 -0.43
C SER A 64 11.14 -10.42 -1.91
N PRO A 65 12.09 -10.66 -2.83
CA PRO A 65 11.79 -10.50 -4.26
C PRO A 65 10.76 -11.50 -4.79
N ASP A 66 10.62 -12.66 -4.14
CA ASP A 66 9.69 -13.70 -4.56
C ASP A 66 8.37 -13.68 -3.79
N ALA A 67 8.20 -12.74 -2.88
CA ALA A 67 6.97 -12.66 -2.11
C ALA A 67 5.80 -12.26 -3.00
N VAL A 68 4.62 -12.79 -2.68
CA VAL A 68 3.38 -12.53 -3.42
C VAL A 68 2.44 -11.75 -2.52
N PHE A 69 2.05 -10.56 -2.97
CA PHE A 69 1.11 -9.71 -2.28
C PHE A 69 -0.24 -9.82 -2.98
N THR A 70 -1.27 -10.18 -2.23
CA THR A 70 -2.63 -10.34 -2.75
C THR A 70 -3.59 -9.46 -1.97
N THR A 71 -4.32 -8.61 -2.66
CA THR A 71 -5.40 -7.83 -2.05
C THR A 71 -6.65 -8.70 -2.00
N GLU A 72 -7.19 -8.89 -0.79
CA GLU A 72 -8.34 -9.78 -0.58
C GLU A 72 -9.66 -9.02 -0.58
N GLU A 73 -9.65 -7.75 -0.17
CA GLU A 73 -10.86 -6.95 -0.09
C GLU A 73 -10.51 -5.47 -0.05
N ILE A 74 -11.27 -4.65 -0.75
CA ILE A 74 -11.14 -3.18 -0.69
C ILE A 74 -12.53 -2.60 -0.47
N PHE A 75 -12.63 -1.64 0.46
CA PHE A 75 -13.85 -0.85 0.61
C PHE A 75 -13.49 0.58 1.01
N ALA A 76 -14.36 1.52 0.68
CA ALA A 76 -14.10 2.95 0.86
C ALA A 76 -15.21 3.63 1.63
N ALA A 77 -14.82 4.66 2.38
CA ALA A 77 -15.72 5.60 3.03
C ALA A 77 -15.18 6.99 2.74
N GLY A 78 -15.76 7.65 1.74
CA GLY A 78 -15.24 8.93 1.27
C GLY A 78 -13.84 8.80 0.70
N ASP A 79 -12.90 9.57 1.24
CA ASP A 79 -11.51 9.56 0.82
C ASP A 79 -10.64 8.56 1.60
N ARG A 80 -11.25 7.78 2.50
CA ARG A 80 -10.55 6.75 3.27
C ARG A 80 -10.88 5.38 2.70
N VAL A 81 -9.86 4.55 2.55
CA VAL A 81 -10.00 3.22 1.96
C VAL A 81 -9.31 2.21 2.85
N VAL A 82 -9.96 1.06 3.04
CA VAL A 82 -9.36 -0.07 3.75
C VAL A 82 -9.16 -1.19 2.75
N ALA A 83 -7.95 -1.76 2.73
CA ALA A 83 -7.64 -2.92 1.90
C ALA A 83 -7.10 -4.02 2.79
N ARG A 84 -7.74 -5.18 2.76
CA ARG A 84 -7.22 -6.36 3.46
C ARG A 84 -6.33 -7.13 2.51
N TRP A 85 -5.17 -7.60 3.00
CA TRP A 85 -4.19 -8.24 2.15
C TRP A 85 -3.56 -9.47 2.81
N ARG A 86 -2.97 -10.29 1.94
CA ARG A 86 -2.13 -11.41 2.33
C ARG A 86 -0.78 -11.24 1.67
N TYR A 87 0.28 -11.43 2.43
CA TYR A 87 1.65 -11.37 1.95
C TYR A 87 2.29 -12.74 2.18
N ASP A 88 2.58 -13.43 1.08
CA ASP A 88 3.10 -14.79 1.10
C ASP A 88 4.59 -14.72 0.74
N TYR A 89 5.44 -15.16 1.65
CA TYR A 89 6.89 -15.09 1.47
C TYR A 89 7.53 -16.47 1.30
N GLY A 90 6.74 -17.47 0.93
CA GLY A 90 7.21 -18.81 0.60
C GLY A 90 7.11 -19.81 1.75
N SER A 91 7.86 -19.57 2.82
CA SER A 91 7.84 -20.43 4.01
C SER A 91 6.64 -20.17 4.92
N GLY A 92 5.87 -19.12 4.66
CA GLY A 92 4.70 -18.76 5.43
C GLY A 92 4.04 -17.53 4.84
N HIS A 93 3.08 -16.98 5.58
CA HIS A 93 2.40 -15.76 5.16
C HIS A 93 1.97 -14.96 6.36
N VAL A 94 1.71 -13.68 6.13
CA VAL A 94 1.04 -12.80 7.07
C VAL A 94 -0.17 -12.17 6.39
N ARG A 95 -1.12 -11.74 7.18
CA ARG A 95 -2.26 -10.97 6.71
C ARG A 95 -2.29 -9.65 7.45
N GLY A 96 -2.87 -8.66 6.80
CA GLY A 96 -3.01 -7.37 7.42
C GLY A 96 -4.02 -6.51 6.72
N VAL A 97 -4.07 -5.26 7.14
CA VAL A 97 -4.89 -4.25 6.50
C VAL A 97 -4.06 -2.99 6.32
N ASP A 98 -4.38 -2.28 5.26
CA ASP A 98 -3.87 -0.93 5.05
C ASP A 98 -5.03 0.04 5.14
N VAL A 99 -4.80 1.16 5.81
CA VAL A 99 -5.73 2.28 5.83
C VAL A 99 -5.13 3.37 4.96
N PHE A 100 -5.84 3.71 3.90
CA PHE A 100 -5.38 4.71 2.93
C PHE A 100 -6.14 5.99 3.06
N THR A 101 -5.47 7.10 2.75
CA THR A 101 -6.12 8.37 2.43
C THR A 101 -5.84 8.67 0.96
N VAL A 102 -6.88 9.05 0.22
CA VAL A 102 -6.78 9.34 -1.21
C VAL A 102 -7.09 10.81 -1.42
N ARG A 103 -6.30 11.46 -2.27
CA ARG A 103 -6.47 12.87 -2.62
C ARG A 103 -6.19 13.03 -4.10
N ASP A 104 -7.16 13.60 -4.82
CA ASP A 104 -7.03 13.86 -6.26
C ASP A 104 -6.70 12.60 -7.07
N GLY A 105 -7.29 11.47 -6.69
CA GLY A 105 -7.08 10.21 -7.39
C GLY A 105 -5.76 9.52 -7.10
N LEU A 106 -5.00 10.01 -6.12
CA LEU A 106 -3.69 9.47 -5.75
C LEU A 106 -3.68 9.11 -4.26
N VAL A 107 -2.85 8.14 -3.90
CA VAL A 107 -2.68 7.74 -2.50
C VAL A 107 -1.82 8.78 -1.80
N ALA A 108 -2.38 9.43 -0.78
CA ALA A 108 -1.67 10.42 0.03
C ALA A 108 -1.08 9.81 1.29
N ALA A 109 -1.69 8.74 1.81
CA ALA A 109 -1.19 8.06 3.00
C ALA A 109 -1.52 6.58 2.93
N LYS A 110 -0.59 5.76 3.42
CA LYS A 110 -0.78 4.33 3.58
C LYS A 110 -0.31 3.96 4.97
N LEU A 111 -1.24 3.57 5.83
CA LEU A 111 -0.95 3.15 7.19
C LEU A 111 -1.16 1.64 7.25
N SER A 112 -0.10 0.89 7.52
CA SER A 112 -0.13 -0.58 7.42
C SER A 112 -0.18 -1.22 8.80
N TYR A 113 -1.05 -2.20 8.94
CA TYR A 113 -1.23 -2.98 10.16
C TYR A 113 -1.13 -4.45 9.81
N VAL A 114 -0.36 -5.18 10.57
CA VAL A 114 -0.18 -6.60 10.36
C VAL A 114 -0.80 -7.38 11.51
N LYS A 115 -1.42 -8.49 11.16
CA LYS A 115 -1.97 -9.41 12.14
C LYS A 115 -0.80 -10.16 12.78
N GLY A 116 -0.63 -9.96 14.06
CA GLY A 116 0.53 -10.47 14.75
C GLY A 116 0.28 -11.50 15.80
#